data_7bbfb746bc5f35154e77e2f60bc2cfa7
#
_entry.id   7bbfb746bc5f35154e77e2f60bc2cfa7
#
_cell.length_a   1.000
_cell.length_b   1.000
_cell.length_c   1.000
_cell.angle_alpha   90.00
_cell.angle_beta   90.00
_cell.angle_gamma   90.00
#
_symmetry.space_group_name_H-M   'P 1'
#
loop_
_entity.id
_entity.type
_entity.pdbx_description
1 polymer ?
#
loop_
_entity_poly.entity_id
_entity_poly.type
_entity_poly.pdbx_seq_one_letter_code
_entity_poly.pdbx_strand_id
1 'polypeptide(L)'
;MQQQKDDVLYPYKLFFYDCIWEGNKIIYPASNCNAICETDILTGETDVIGIVDEKKERLLFYGIYKLKKYLLLPSRNARTALHLFNLDTKELSYINIEESKKELLNFREENVFEYDDFLYIFPFSLTVMKVQIKTKSIEYLFYPDMNSEEDIRGEITYIGNMIYIPIKHKNIIFKFDLTTEQWEIIEVNTELKGIDTLCFDGKLFWMTGIGQMICSWDEENNISVSYHKFPQRFKRLVNRKGEQGFWYNTSIVYGKSIYFVPCDANMVIEFDIENCEGKELFIEDEWEEEEDMRAGRFSTVKYMGAKSKDNILMMLSNKNKNLILVDMETKRIRKIELKLSVEEGINKFISAISVLYEGVIDLSTWVKCVDIHEQEYEKNDRSRNKTIGEKICSLC
;
A
#
# COMPACT_ATOMS: atom_id res chain seq x y z
N MET A 1 0.94 -23.17 31.32
CA MET A 1 0.78 -24.09 30.18
C MET A 1 -0.10 -23.53 29.05
N GLN A 2 -0.93 -22.50 29.31
CA GLN A 2 -1.75 -21.86 28.25
C GLN A 2 -0.94 -20.89 27.39
N GLN A 3 0.00 -20.16 27.95
CA GLN A 3 0.85 -19.21 27.24
C GLN A 3 1.75 -19.83 26.16
N GLN A 4 2.17 -21.09 26.32
CA GLN A 4 2.99 -21.81 25.32
C GLN A 4 2.20 -22.34 24.12
N LYS A 5 0.85 -22.40 24.17
CA LYS A 5 0.00 -22.78 23.04
C LYS A 5 -0.23 -21.60 22.10
N ASP A 6 -0.27 -20.39 22.63
CA ASP A 6 -0.54 -19.18 21.85
C ASP A 6 0.66 -18.79 20.98
N ASP A 7 1.90 -19.02 21.45
CA ASP A 7 3.13 -18.70 20.71
C ASP A 7 3.37 -19.61 19.49
N VAL A 8 2.79 -20.80 19.45
CA VAL A 8 2.97 -21.77 18.35
C VAL A 8 1.99 -21.52 17.19
N LEU A 9 0.87 -20.87 17.46
CA LEU A 9 -0.21 -20.65 16.48
C LEU A 9 -0.08 -19.39 15.66
N TYR A 10 0.81 -18.44 16.01
CA TYR A 10 0.88 -17.13 15.37
C TYR A 10 2.26 -16.69 14.83
N PRO A 11 3.01 -17.53 14.12
CA PRO A 11 4.17 -17.02 13.40
C PRO A 11 3.75 -16.24 12.14
N TYR A 12 2.44 -16.17 11.86
CA TYR A 12 1.89 -15.64 10.63
C TYR A 12 1.47 -14.19 10.80
N LYS A 13 2.20 -13.27 10.14
CA LYS A 13 1.89 -11.84 10.19
C LYS A 13 1.05 -11.45 9.00
N LEU A 14 -0.17 -11.01 9.24
CA LEU A 14 -1.02 -10.41 8.24
C LEU A 14 -0.37 -9.15 7.69
N PHE A 15 -0.48 -8.93 6.40
CA PHE A 15 -0.10 -7.68 5.78
C PHE A 15 -0.91 -7.37 4.53
N PHE A 16 -0.96 -6.09 4.19
CA PHE A 16 -1.68 -5.58 3.03
C PHE A 16 -0.92 -4.42 2.39
N TYR A 17 -1.22 -4.14 1.13
CA TYR A 17 -0.67 -2.98 0.42
C TYR A 17 -1.61 -1.78 0.47
N ASP A 18 -2.91 -2.03 0.64
CA ASP A 18 -3.96 -1.04 0.66
C ASP A 18 -5.15 -1.51 1.50
N CYS A 19 -5.93 -0.57 2.03
CA CYS A 19 -7.10 -0.87 2.86
C CYS A 19 -8.16 0.23 2.71
N ILE A 20 -9.38 -0.11 3.06
CA ILE A 20 -10.47 0.85 3.28
C ILE A 20 -10.56 1.12 4.78
N TRP A 21 -10.65 2.38 5.15
CA TRP A 21 -10.73 2.77 6.56
C TRP A 21 -12.09 3.36 6.91
N GLU A 22 -12.90 2.63 7.70
CA GLU A 22 -14.23 3.01 8.13
C GLU A 22 -14.37 2.97 9.66
N GLY A 23 -14.64 4.12 10.28
CA GLY A 23 -14.71 4.20 11.74
C GLY A 23 -13.43 3.69 12.40
N ASN A 24 -13.56 2.71 13.29
CA ASN A 24 -12.43 2.05 13.95
C ASN A 24 -11.98 0.78 13.21
N LYS A 25 -12.44 0.55 12.00
CA LYS A 25 -12.15 -0.66 11.26
C LYS A 25 -11.41 -0.37 9.96
N ILE A 26 -10.53 -1.28 9.58
CA ILE A 26 -9.94 -1.34 8.26
C ILE A 26 -10.34 -2.64 7.58
N ILE A 27 -10.68 -2.55 6.29
CA ILE A 27 -10.97 -3.72 5.43
C ILE A 27 -9.86 -3.80 4.39
N TYR A 28 -9.25 -4.96 4.24
CA TYR A 28 -8.16 -5.15 3.30
C TYR A 28 -8.09 -6.57 2.75
N PRO A 29 -7.60 -6.74 1.51
CA PRO A 29 -7.19 -8.06 1.02
C PRO A 29 -5.85 -8.41 1.63
N ALA A 30 -5.76 -9.54 2.30
CA ALA A 30 -4.49 -10.01 2.83
C ALA A 30 -3.54 -10.36 1.66
N SER A 31 -2.33 -9.80 1.67
CA SER A 31 -1.39 -9.96 0.55
C SER A 31 -0.73 -11.33 0.49
N ASN A 32 -0.86 -12.11 1.54
CA ASN A 32 -0.22 -13.42 1.67
C ASN A 32 -1.20 -14.60 1.60
N CYS A 33 -2.49 -14.32 1.43
CA CYS A 33 -3.51 -15.33 1.18
C CYS A 33 -4.69 -14.72 0.41
N ASN A 34 -5.68 -15.52 0.05
CA ASN A 34 -6.88 -15.07 -0.66
C ASN A 34 -8.03 -14.64 0.26
N ALA A 35 -7.72 -14.20 1.47
CA ALA A 35 -8.71 -13.71 2.41
C ALA A 35 -8.94 -12.19 2.29
N ILE A 36 -10.18 -11.77 2.51
CA ILE A 36 -10.54 -10.40 2.80
C ILE A 36 -10.71 -10.30 4.30
N CYS A 37 -9.95 -9.41 4.92
CA CYS A 37 -9.89 -9.25 6.36
C CYS A 37 -10.51 -7.92 6.80
N GLU A 38 -11.09 -7.91 7.99
CA GLU A 38 -11.53 -6.72 8.71
C GLU A 38 -10.81 -6.68 10.06
N THR A 39 -10.13 -5.56 10.35
CA THR A 39 -9.40 -5.38 11.62
C THR A 39 -9.92 -4.18 12.38
N ASP A 40 -10.16 -4.33 13.68
CA ASP A 40 -10.36 -3.22 14.60
C ASP A 40 -9.00 -2.55 14.91
N ILE A 41 -8.85 -1.29 14.52
CA ILE A 41 -7.60 -0.54 14.72
C ILE A 41 -7.32 -0.13 16.17
N LEU A 42 -8.24 -0.34 17.09
CA LEU A 42 -8.01 -0.08 18.49
C LEU A 42 -7.38 -1.27 19.21
N THR A 43 -7.76 -2.49 18.82
CA THR A 43 -7.33 -3.75 19.46
C THR A 43 -6.37 -4.56 18.61
N GLY A 44 -6.43 -4.42 17.28
CA GLY A 44 -5.72 -5.26 16.32
C GLY A 44 -6.44 -6.58 16.00
N GLU A 45 -7.59 -6.82 16.65
CA GLU A 45 -8.39 -8.02 16.38
C GLU A 45 -8.88 -8.04 14.93
N THR A 46 -8.68 -9.17 14.26
CA THR A 46 -8.91 -9.32 12.83
C THR A 46 -9.82 -10.50 12.57
N ASP A 47 -10.87 -10.26 11.78
CA ASP A 47 -11.79 -11.28 11.28
C ASP A 47 -11.60 -11.49 9.77
N VAL A 48 -11.78 -12.73 9.32
CA VAL A 48 -11.88 -13.06 7.89
C VAL A 48 -13.33 -12.89 7.47
N ILE A 49 -13.62 -11.85 6.70
CA ILE A 49 -14.98 -11.53 6.24
C ILE A 49 -15.34 -12.12 4.89
N GLY A 50 -14.36 -12.60 4.15
CA GLY A 50 -14.55 -13.24 2.86
C GLY A 50 -13.32 -14.00 2.40
N ILE A 51 -13.57 -15.00 1.54
CA ILE A 51 -12.52 -15.77 0.87
C ILE A 51 -12.75 -15.64 -0.63
N VAL A 52 -11.70 -15.32 -1.35
CA VAL A 52 -11.73 -15.29 -2.82
C VAL A 52 -11.30 -16.65 -3.31
N ASP A 53 -12.25 -17.43 -3.83
CA ASP A 53 -12.01 -18.77 -4.35
C ASP A 53 -11.37 -18.70 -5.75
N GLU A 54 -10.12 -18.28 -5.81
CA GLU A 54 -9.32 -18.33 -7.02
C GLU A 54 -8.03 -19.10 -6.77
N LYS A 55 -7.85 -20.11 -7.59
CA LYS A 55 -6.69 -20.97 -7.57
C LYS A 55 -5.44 -20.17 -7.97
N LYS A 56 -4.43 -20.27 -7.11
CA LYS A 56 -3.03 -19.94 -7.40
C LYS A 56 -2.62 -18.50 -7.22
N GLU A 57 -1.62 -18.33 -6.41
CA GLU A 57 -0.61 -17.30 -6.31
C GLU A 57 -0.76 -16.36 -5.11
N ARG A 58 0.41 -16.06 -4.55
CA ARG A 58 0.59 -15.05 -3.53
C ARG A 58 0.41 -13.68 -4.16
N LEU A 59 0.04 -12.70 -3.36
CA LEU A 59 -0.12 -11.32 -3.81
C LEU A 59 -1.25 -11.19 -4.85
N LEU A 60 -2.41 -11.76 -4.54
CA LEU A 60 -3.56 -11.70 -5.43
C LEU A 60 -4.00 -10.26 -5.69
N PHE A 61 -4.00 -9.43 -4.64
CA PHE A 61 -4.53 -8.08 -4.70
C PHE A 61 -3.53 -7.06 -4.16
N TYR A 62 -3.35 -5.96 -4.88
CA TYR A 62 -2.51 -4.84 -4.47
C TYR A 62 -3.31 -3.66 -3.93
N GLY A 63 -4.59 -3.59 -4.23
CA GLY A 63 -5.47 -2.51 -3.82
C GLY A 63 -6.87 -3.00 -3.52
N ILE A 64 -7.67 -2.09 -3.03
CA ILE A 64 -9.08 -2.30 -2.72
C ILE A 64 -9.80 -0.97 -2.89
N TYR A 65 -11.04 -1.02 -3.36
CA TYR A 65 -11.91 0.14 -3.39
C TYR A 65 -13.33 -0.26 -2.97
N LYS A 66 -14.00 0.56 -2.16
CA LYS A 66 -15.37 0.28 -1.74
C LYS A 66 -16.37 1.10 -2.54
N LEU A 67 -17.23 0.42 -3.25
CA LEU A 67 -18.37 1.00 -3.95
C LEU A 67 -19.67 0.48 -3.32
N LYS A 68 -20.25 1.27 -2.43
CA LYS A 68 -21.48 0.88 -1.70
C LYS A 68 -21.28 -0.46 -0.97
N LYS A 69 -21.97 -1.52 -1.40
CA LYS A 69 -21.87 -2.88 -0.87
C LYS A 69 -20.85 -3.77 -1.57
N TYR A 70 -20.14 -3.27 -2.54
CA TYR A 70 -19.12 -4.02 -3.27
C TYR A 70 -17.72 -3.57 -2.88
N LEU A 71 -16.83 -4.54 -2.76
CA LEU A 71 -15.41 -4.31 -2.77
C LEU A 71 -14.88 -4.60 -4.17
N LEU A 72 -14.24 -3.63 -4.77
CA LEU A 72 -13.52 -3.76 -6.02
C LEU A 72 -12.07 -4.11 -5.71
N LEU A 73 -11.64 -5.27 -6.19
CA LEU A 73 -10.32 -5.82 -5.92
C LEU A 73 -9.59 -6.05 -7.26
N PRO A 74 -8.51 -5.30 -7.54
CA PRO A 74 -7.71 -5.54 -8.74
C PRO A 74 -6.86 -6.80 -8.56
N SER A 75 -7.07 -7.80 -9.42
CA SER A 75 -6.27 -9.02 -9.39
C SER A 75 -5.31 -9.08 -10.56
N ARG A 76 -4.04 -9.13 -10.25
CA ARG A 76 -2.96 -9.20 -11.24
C ARG A 76 -2.47 -10.63 -11.49
N ASN A 77 -2.49 -11.46 -10.48
CA ASN A 77 -1.78 -12.74 -10.50
C ASN A 77 -2.70 -13.97 -10.67
N ALA A 78 -4.00 -13.86 -10.40
CA ALA A 78 -4.93 -14.98 -10.56
C ALA A 78 -5.66 -14.89 -11.90
N ARG A 79 -6.69 -14.08 -11.96
CA ARG A 79 -7.47 -13.82 -13.16
C ARG A 79 -7.30 -12.34 -13.50
N THR A 80 -6.99 -12.04 -14.75
CA THR A 80 -6.91 -10.65 -15.22
C THR A 80 -8.29 -10.02 -15.23
N ALA A 81 -8.73 -9.55 -14.06
CA ALA A 81 -10.06 -9.02 -13.85
C ALA A 81 -10.13 -8.05 -12.66
N LEU A 82 -11.12 -7.19 -12.68
CA LEU A 82 -11.61 -6.50 -11.49
C LEU A 82 -12.61 -7.42 -10.78
N HIS A 83 -12.27 -7.85 -9.58
CA HIS A 83 -13.15 -8.66 -8.76
C HIS A 83 -14.12 -7.77 -8.01
N LEU A 84 -15.39 -8.12 -8.02
CA LEU A 84 -16.45 -7.46 -7.29
C LEU A 84 -16.96 -8.41 -6.21
N PHE A 85 -16.52 -8.20 -4.99
CA PHE A 85 -16.99 -8.97 -3.83
C PHE A 85 -18.16 -8.25 -3.17
N ASN A 86 -19.31 -8.89 -3.09
CA ASN A 86 -20.50 -8.35 -2.44
C ASN A 86 -20.42 -8.59 -0.93
N LEU A 87 -20.40 -7.53 -0.13
CA LEU A 87 -20.30 -7.60 1.34
C LEU A 87 -21.53 -8.26 1.99
N ASP A 88 -22.71 -8.17 1.38
CA ASP A 88 -23.95 -8.74 1.93
C ASP A 88 -24.05 -10.24 1.64
N THR A 89 -23.90 -10.62 0.35
CA THR A 89 -24.11 -12.02 -0.08
C THR A 89 -22.82 -12.85 -0.03
N LYS A 90 -21.66 -12.22 0.13
CA LYS A 90 -20.31 -12.83 0.05
C LYS A 90 -20.01 -13.45 -1.31
N GLU A 91 -20.77 -13.10 -2.32
CA GLU A 91 -20.56 -13.59 -3.70
C GLU A 91 -19.52 -12.77 -4.43
N LEU A 92 -18.76 -13.46 -5.27
CA LEU A 92 -17.73 -12.87 -6.13
C LEU A 92 -18.24 -12.82 -7.58
N SER A 93 -18.07 -11.69 -8.22
CA SER A 93 -18.29 -11.53 -9.66
C SER A 93 -17.13 -10.76 -10.29
N TYR A 94 -17.06 -10.70 -11.63
CA TYR A 94 -15.89 -10.22 -12.33
C TYR A 94 -16.24 -9.24 -13.44
N ILE A 95 -15.34 -8.28 -13.65
CA ILE A 95 -15.23 -7.50 -14.88
C ILE A 95 -13.91 -7.91 -15.51
N ASN A 96 -13.97 -8.66 -16.62
CA ASN A 96 -12.78 -9.16 -17.30
C ASN A 96 -12.00 -8.03 -17.96
N ILE A 97 -10.68 -8.11 -17.87
CA ILE A 97 -9.74 -7.22 -18.53
C ILE A 97 -8.91 -8.07 -19.50
N GLU A 98 -8.55 -7.51 -20.64
CA GLU A 98 -7.65 -8.16 -21.60
C GLU A 98 -6.31 -8.49 -20.94
N GLU A 99 -5.77 -9.68 -21.18
CA GLU A 99 -4.49 -10.12 -20.60
C GLU A 99 -3.33 -9.17 -20.94
N SER A 100 -3.37 -8.58 -22.14
CA SER A 100 -2.42 -7.55 -22.57
C SER A 100 -2.45 -6.26 -21.75
N LYS A 101 -3.45 -6.08 -20.91
CA LYS A 101 -3.69 -4.88 -20.08
C LYS A 101 -3.67 -5.18 -18.57
N LYS A 102 -3.06 -6.27 -18.16
CA LYS A 102 -2.99 -6.69 -16.75
C LYS A 102 -2.25 -5.69 -15.85
N GLU A 103 -1.34 -4.90 -16.38
CA GLU A 103 -0.64 -3.84 -15.65
C GLU A 103 -1.59 -2.77 -15.14
N LEU A 104 -2.78 -2.60 -15.77
CA LEU A 104 -3.82 -1.67 -15.33
C LEU A 104 -4.47 -2.09 -13.99
N LEU A 105 -4.25 -3.33 -13.56
CA LEU A 105 -4.71 -3.83 -12.28
C LEU A 105 -3.78 -3.48 -11.10
N ASN A 106 -2.92 -2.51 -11.27
CA ASN A 106 -2.04 -1.99 -10.22
C ASN A 106 -2.49 -0.59 -9.81
N PHE A 107 -3.49 -0.52 -8.93
CA PHE A 107 -4.02 0.74 -8.37
C PHE A 107 -4.43 0.54 -6.90
N ARG A 108 -4.65 1.64 -6.20
CA ARG A 108 -5.10 1.70 -4.80
C ARG A 108 -6.37 2.54 -4.69
N GLU A 109 -6.97 2.58 -3.48
CA GLU A 109 -8.18 3.36 -3.21
C GLU A 109 -8.07 4.82 -3.65
N GLU A 110 -6.98 5.47 -3.30
CA GLU A 110 -6.72 6.87 -3.64
C GLU A 110 -6.60 7.16 -5.14
N ASN A 111 -6.62 6.12 -5.96
CA ASN A 111 -6.52 6.23 -7.42
C ASN A 111 -7.87 5.99 -8.12
N VAL A 112 -8.96 5.92 -7.38
CA VAL A 112 -10.29 5.65 -7.91
C VAL A 112 -11.21 6.82 -7.59
N PHE A 113 -11.84 7.38 -8.61
CA PHE A 113 -12.74 8.52 -8.50
C PHE A 113 -14.10 8.18 -9.07
N GLU A 114 -15.14 8.44 -8.29
CA GLU A 114 -16.53 8.32 -8.75
C GLU A 114 -16.98 9.63 -9.39
N TYR A 115 -17.46 9.54 -10.63
CA TYR A 115 -18.13 10.66 -11.29
C TYR A 115 -19.28 10.14 -12.15
N ASP A 116 -20.49 10.67 -11.93
CA ASP A 116 -21.72 10.17 -12.50
C ASP A 116 -21.95 8.67 -12.23
N ASP A 117 -22.12 7.86 -13.25
CA ASP A 117 -22.31 6.40 -13.17
C ASP A 117 -21.00 5.62 -13.41
N PHE A 118 -19.84 6.29 -13.42
CA PHE A 118 -18.56 5.72 -13.76
C PHE A 118 -17.56 5.76 -12.60
N LEU A 119 -16.66 4.79 -12.60
CA LEU A 119 -15.43 4.81 -11.83
C LEU A 119 -14.27 5.12 -12.78
N TYR A 120 -13.55 6.19 -12.50
CA TYR A 120 -12.30 6.52 -13.16
C TYR A 120 -11.15 5.99 -12.31
N ILE A 121 -10.47 4.99 -12.83
CA ILE A 121 -9.37 4.31 -12.16
C ILE A 121 -8.08 4.72 -12.84
N PHE A 122 -7.14 5.27 -12.06
CA PHE A 122 -5.84 5.72 -12.49
C PHE A 122 -4.76 4.74 -12.00
N PRO A 123 -4.44 3.68 -12.77
CA PRO A 123 -3.38 2.74 -12.42
C PRO A 123 -2.00 3.43 -12.36
N PHE A 124 -0.98 2.70 -11.91
CA PHE A 124 0.39 3.22 -11.99
C PHE A 124 0.94 3.35 -13.40
N SER A 125 0.32 2.69 -14.38
CA SER A 125 0.56 2.90 -15.82
C SER A 125 -0.17 4.14 -16.34
N LEU A 126 0.16 4.56 -17.55
CA LEU A 126 -0.38 5.77 -18.20
C LEU A 126 -1.65 5.48 -19.03
N THR A 127 -2.60 4.79 -18.44
CA THR A 127 -3.91 4.51 -19.02
C THR A 127 -4.97 4.61 -17.94
N VAL A 128 -6.03 5.35 -18.16
CA VAL A 128 -7.16 5.44 -17.23
C VAL A 128 -8.21 4.42 -17.66
N MET A 129 -8.74 3.67 -16.69
CA MET A 129 -9.89 2.81 -16.90
C MET A 129 -11.16 3.54 -16.45
N LYS A 130 -12.07 3.80 -17.36
CA LYS A 130 -13.42 4.27 -17.09
C LYS A 130 -14.36 3.08 -17.04
N VAL A 131 -14.81 2.73 -15.85
CA VAL A 131 -15.55 1.50 -15.57
C VAL A 131 -17.00 1.80 -15.24
N GLN A 132 -17.92 1.17 -15.95
CA GLN A 132 -19.34 1.19 -15.59
C GLN A 132 -19.74 -0.12 -14.94
N ILE A 133 -20.03 -0.09 -13.63
CA ILE A 133 -20.29 -1.31 -12.84
C ILE A 133 -21.59 -2.00 -13.27
N LYS A 134 -22.65 -1.25 -13.61
CA LYS A 134 -23.95 -1.81 -13.99
C LYS A 134 -23.88 -2.68 -15.25
N THR A 135 -23.13 -2.21 -16.25
CA THR A 135 -22.97 -2.90 -17.55
C THR A 135 -21.75 -3.80 -17.59
N LYS A 136 -20.88 -3.70 -16.58
CA LYS A 136 -19.57 -4.36 -16.53
C LYS A 136 -18.69 -4.02 -17.75
N SER A 137 -18.81 -2.79 -18.26
CA SER A 137 -18.01 -2.30 -19.39
C SER A 137 -16.85 -1.45 -18.92
N ILE A 138 -15.77 -1.48 -19.70
CA ILE A 138 -14.56 -0.66 -19.49
C ILE A 138 -14.26 0.08 -20.79
N GLU A 139 -14.01 1.37 -20.65
CA GLU A 139 -13.41 2.23 -21.67
C GLU A 139 -12.01 2.61 -21.21
N TYR A 140 -11.06 2.70 -22.15
CA TYR A 140 -9.68 3.08 -21.85
C TYR A 140 -9.39 4.46 -22.39
N LEU A 141 -8.97 5.36 -21.49
CA LEU A 141 -8.54 6.71 -21.85
C LEU A 141 -7.02 6.76 -21.76
N PHE A 142 -6.37 7.30 -22.80
CA PHE A 142 -4.91 7.32 -22.89
C PHE A 142 -4.39 8.73 -22.61
N TYR A 143 -3.25 8.80 -21.96
CA TYR A 143 -2.53 10.03 -21.74
C TYR A 143 -2.04 10.59 -23.07
N PRO A 144 -2.23 11.88 -23.37
CA PRO A 144 -1.76 12.48 -24.60
C PRO A 144 -0.22 12.48 -24.65
N ASP A 145 0.32 12.31 -25.86
CA ASP A 145 1.75 12.47 -26.19
C ASP A 145 2.75 11.62 -25.37
N MET A 146 2.27 10.56 -24.72
CA MET A 146 3.12 9.64 -23.97
C MET A 146 3.27 8.31 -24.72
N ASN A 147 4.49 8.01 -25.14
CA ASN A 147 4.80 6.83 -25.95
C ASN A 147 5.74 5.83 -25.26
N SER A 148 6.14 6.06 -24.00
CA SER A 148 7.13 5.22 -23.36
C SER A 148 6.48 4.29 -22.32
N GLU A 149 6.73 2.98 -22.45
CA GLU A 149 6.36 1.96 -21.47
C GLU A 149 7.10 2.14 -20.13
N GLU A 150 8.11 3.00 -20.09
CA GLU A 150 8.94 3.28 -18.92
C GLU A 150 8.36 4.38 -18.04
N ASP A 151 7.40 5.15 -18.56
CA ASP A 151 6.81 6.25 -17.79
C ASP A 151 5.81 5.72 -16.77
N ILE A 152 6.05 6.01 -15.51
CA ILE A 152 5.21 5.65 -14.36
C ILE A 152 4.76 6.94 -13.69
N ARG A 153 3.49 7.01 -13.32
CA ARG A 153 2.99 8.15 -12.54
C ARG A 153 3.45 8.12 -11.09
N GLY A 154 3.51 9.29 -10.49
CA GLY A 154 3.68 9.48 -9.04
C GLY A 154 2.36 9.39 -8.28
N GLU A 155 2.33 9.92 -7.07
CA GLU A 155 1.13 10.06 -6.25
C GLU A 155 0.18 11.08 -6.88
N ILE A 156 -1.10 10.73 -6.97
CA ILE A 156 -2.15 11.58 -7.53
C ILE A 156 -2.69 12.49 -6.42
N THR A 157 -2.99 13.73 -6.76
CA THR A 157 -3.83 14.59 -5.93
C THR A 157 -5.01 15.15 -6.73
N TYR A 158 -6.03 15.64 -6.05
CA TYR A 158 -7.20 16.18 -6.71
C TYR A 158 -7.72 17.44 -6.03
N ILE A 159 -8.33 18.34 -6.83
CA ILE A 159 -8.99 19.55 -6.37
C ILE A 159 -10.34 19.64 -7.09
N GLY A 160 -11.43 19.43 -6.36
CA GLY A 160 -12.74 19.32 -7.00
C GLY A 160 -12.79 18.17 -7.99
N ASN A 161 -13.10 18.44 -9.25
CA ASN A 161 -13.13 17.45 -10.34
C ASN A 161 -11.83 17.38 -11.14
N MET A 162 -10.81 18.13 -10.76
CA MET A 162 -9.50 18.13 -11.41
C MET A 162 -8.57 17.14 -10.74
N ILE A 163 -8.05 16.20 -11.49
CA ILE A 163 -7.08 15.18 -11.07
C ILE A 163 -5.70 15.62 -11.56
N TYR A 164 -4.73 15.73 -10.66
CA TYR A 164 -3.35 16.08 -10.95
C TYR A 164 -2.47 14.85 -10.82
N ILE A 165 -1.79 14.49 -11.89
CA ILE A 165 -1.08 13.24 -12.05
C ILE A 165 0.38 13.54 -12.42
N PRO A 166 1.29 13.53 -11.44
CA PRO A 166 2.70 13.77 -11.71
C PRO A 166 3.34 12.54 -12.36
N ILE A 167 4.33 12.78 -13.20
CA ILE A 167 5.10 11.74 -13.89
C ILE A 167 6.45 11.59 -13.22
N LYS A 168 6.75 10.37 -12.76
CA LYS A 168 8.07 10.03 -12.23
C LYS A 168 9.11 10.19 -13.33
N HIS A 169 10.29 10.65 -12.97
CA HIS A 169 11.40 10.93 -13.89
C HIS A 169 11.18 12.11 -14.86
N LYS A 170 10.02 12.78 -14.82
CA LYS A 170 9.72 13.96 -15.63
C LYS A 170 9.13 15.06 -14.77
N ASN A 171 9.42 16.32 -15.11
CA ASN A 171 8.80 17.48 -14.45
C ASN A 171 7.50 17.85 -15.16
N ILE A 172 6.63 16.86 -15.31
CA ILE A 172 5.34 16.98 -15.99
C ILE A 172 4.23 16.53 -15.03
N ILE A 173 3.16 17.30 -15.03
CA ILE A 173 1.90 16.96 -14.38
C ILE A 173 0.82 16.94 -15.47
N PHE A 174 0.10 15.81 -15.58
CA PHE A 174 -1.14 15.76 -16.33
C PHE A 174 -2.28 16.20 -15.43
N LYS A 175 -3.09 17.10 -15.93
CA LYS A 175 -4.32 17.53 -15.31
C LYS A 175 -5.50 17.01 -16.10
N PHE A 176 -6.36 16.23 -15.44
CA PHE A 176 -7.52 15.61 -16.05
C PHE A 176 -8.80 16.14 -15.41
N ASP A 177 -9.70 16.67 -16.23
CA ASP A 177 -11.02 17.11 -15.79
C ASP A 177 -12.03 15.96 -15.91
N LEU A 178 -12.52 15.46 -14.79
CA LEU A 178 -13.53 14.39 -14.74
C LEU A 178 -14.86 14.78 -15.42
N THR A 179 -15.16 16.09 -15.50
CA THR A 179 -16.42 16.60 -16.06
C THR A 179 -16.42 16.58 -17.58
N THR A 180 -15.30 16.99 -18.17
CA THR A 180 -15.16 17.16 -19.62
C THR A 180 -14.33 16.07 -20.28
N GLU A 181 -13.66 15.25 -19.47
CA GLU A 181 -12.66 14.24 -19.91
C GLU A 181 -11.51 14.84 -20.72
N GLN A 182 -11.19 16.11 -20.48
CA GLN A 182 -10.12 16.79 -21.18
C GLN A 182 -8.82 16.73 -20.38
N TRP A 183 -7.72 16.66 -21.12
CA TRP A 183 -6.36 16.65 -20.62
C TRP A 183 -5.68 17.99 -20.81
N GLU A 184 -4.92 18.40 -19.80
CA GLU A 184 -3.94 19.46 -19.89
C GLU A 184 -2.57 18.92 -19.47
N ILE A 185 -1.51 19.31 -20.19
CA ILE A 185 -0.13 18.93 -19.87
C ILE A 185 0.56 20.17 -19.29
N ILE A 186 1.06 20.05 -18.08
CA ILE A 186 1.76 21.13 -17.38
C ILE A 186 3.24 20.73 -17.23
N GLU A 187 4.12 21.48 -17.88
CA GLU A 187 5.55 21.40 -17.65
C GLU A 187 5.89 22.25 -16.42
N VAL A 188 6.29 21.61 -15.33
CA VAL A 188 6.58 22.27 -14.06
C VAL A 188 8.00 22.82 -14.08
N ASN A 189 8.14 24.12 -13.89
CA ASN A 189 9.43 24.77 -13.75
C ASN A 189 10.00 24.54 -12.33
N THR A 190 10.78 23.46 -12.16
CA THR A 190 11.32 23.03 -10.86
C THR A 190 12.73 22.46 -10.99
N GLU A 191 13.49 22.50 -9.90
CA GLU A 191 14.82 21.85 -9.79
C GLU A 191 14.72 20.34 -9.55
N LEU A 192 13.54 19.81 -9.24
CA LEU A 192 13.31 18.37 -9.07
C LEU A 192 13.68 17.61 -10.34
N LYS A 193 14.11 16.37 -10.17
CA LYS A 193 14.28 15.42 -11.27
C LYS A 193 13.13 14.42 -11.22
N GLY A 194 12.01 14.77 -11.89
CA GLY A 194 10.75 14.04 -11.80
C GLY A 194 9.97 14.35 -10.51
N ILE A 195 8.71 13.94 -10.47
CA ILE A 195 7.80 14.22 -9.36
C ILE A 195 7.23 12.89 -8.84
N ASP A 196 7.59 12.54 -7.59
CA ASP A 196 7.17 11.28 -6.95
C ASP A 196 5.86 11.43 -6.20
N THR A 197 5.76 12.48 -5.37
CA THR A 197 4.56 12.79 -4.60
C THR A 197 4.08 14.20 -4.92
N LEU A 198 2.78 14.38 -4.81
CA LEU A 198 2.11 15.65 -5.03
C LEU A 198 0.94 15.77 -4.06
N CYS A 199 0.92 16.81 -3.25
CA CYS A 199 -0.23 17.15 -2.41
C CYS A 199 -0.55 18.65 -2.48
N PHE A 200 -1.76 19.03 -2.06
CA PHE A 200 -2.23 20.40 -2.09
C PHE A 200 -2.67 20.85 -0.70
N ASP A 201 -2.14 21.96 -0.19
CA ASP A 201 -2.44 22.46 1.14
C ASP A 201 -3.64 23.45 1.19
N GLY A 202 -4.31 23.62 0.07
CA GLY A 202 -5.37 24.61 -0.14
C GLY A 202 -4.88 25.91 -0.79
N LYS A 203 -3.55 26.07 -1.00
CA LYS A 203 -2.94 27.26 -1.57
C LYS A 203 -1.84 26.93 -2.59
N LEU A 204 -0.92 26.04 -2.22
CA LEU A 204 0.19 25.61 -3.06
C LEU A 204 0.21 24.09 -3.19
N PHE A 205 0.76 23.62 -4.29
CA PHE A 205 1.14 22.23 -4.41
C PHE A 205 2.51 22.00 -3.76
N TRP A 206 2.68 20.82 -3.16
CA TRP A 206 3.93 20.41 -2.55
C TRP A 206 4.37 19.10 -3.17
N MET A 207 5.62 19.05 -3.57
CA MET A 207 6.17 17.98 -4.40
C MET A 207 7.46 17.44 -3.81
N THR A 208 7.68 16.16 -4.01
CA THR A 208 8.99 15.53 -3.87
C THR A 208 9.37 14.80 -5.16
N GLY A 209 10.64 14.54 -5.36
CA GLY A 209 11.16 13.80 -6.50
C GLY A 209 12.54 13.23 -6.20
N ILE A 210 13.31 12.97 -7.24
CA ILE A 210 14.68 12.52 -7.06
C ILE A 210 15.54 13.69 -6.56
N GLY A 211 15.96 13.61 -5.31
CA GLY A 211 16.77 14.62 -4.64
C GLY A 211 16.36 14.82 -3.19
N GLN A 212 17.28 15.36 -2.38
CA GLN A 212 17.00 15.70 -0.98
C GLN A 212 16.39 17.09 -0.91
N MET A 213 15.19 17.25 -1.46
CA MET A 213 14.47 18.52 -1.45
C MET A 213 12.95 18.29 -1.46
N ILE A 214 12.22 19.27 -0.93
CA ILE A 214 10.78 19.42 -1.06
C ILE A 214 10.56 20.71 -1.83
N CYS A 215 9.62 20.72 -2.77
CA CYS A 215 9.30 21.92 -3.53
C CYS A 215 7.85 22.32 -3.30
N SER A 216 7.60 23.61 -3.09
CA SER A 216 6.26 24.17 -3.30
C SER A 216 6.14 24.62 -4.75
N TRP A 217 4.93 24.55 -5.30
CA TRP A 217 4.63 24.96 -6.65
C TRP A 217 3.31 25.75 -6.70
N ASP A 218 3.40 26.94 -7.26
CA ASP A 218 2.27 27.78 -7.61
C ASP A 218 1.86 27.46 -9.05
N GLU A 219 0.72 26.80 -9.23
CA GLU A 219 0.21 26.42 -10.55
C GLU A 219 -0.06 27.64 -11.44
N GLU A 220 -0.67 28.70 -10.87
CA GLU A 220 -1.10 29.89 -11.62
C GLU A 220 0.08 30.61 -12.29
N ASN A 221 1.20 30.74 -11.56
CA ASN A 221 2.39 31.43 -12.03
C ASN A 221 3.47 30.50 -12.59
N ASN A 222 3.30 29.18 -12.45
CA ASN A 222 4.27 28.13 -12.74
C ASN A 222 5.65 28.40 -12.08
N ILE A 223 5.62 28.78 -10.82
CA ILE A 223 6.81 29.07 -10.01
C ILE A 223 6.97 28.02 -8.92
N SER A 224 8.14 27.44 -8.81
CA SER A 224 8.48 26.54 -7.69
C SER A 224 9.57 27.12 -6.80
N VAL A 225 9.53 26.76 -5.52
CA VAL A 225 10.56 27.09 -4.52
C VAL A 225 11.04 25.80 -3.85
N SER A 226 12.36 25.61 -3.82
CA SER A 226 13.00 24.43 -3.27
C SER A 226 13.44 24.61 -1.82
N TYR A 227 13.21 23.61 -0.99
CA TYR A 227 13.58 23.59 0.43
C TYR A 227 14.48 22.40 0.72
N HIS A 228 15.61 22.65 1.42
CA HIS A 228 16.68 21.70 1.65
C HIS A 228 16.95 21.41 3.14
N LYS A 229 16.11 21.96 4.04
CA LYS A 229 16.30 21.75 5.47
C LYS A 229 15.69 20.44 5.92
N PHE A 230 16.53 19.44 6.08
CA PHE A 230 16.20 18.10 6.57
C PHE A 230 16.95 17.77 7.85
N PRO A 231 16.47 16.80 8.65
CA PRO A 231 17.23 16.29 9.80
C PRO A 231 18.62 15.78 9.40
N GLN A 232 19.60 15.98 10.26
CA GLN A 232 20.99 15.58 9.99
C GLN A 232 21.16 14.08 9.66
N ARG A 233 20.29 13.22 10.22
CA ARG A 233 20.31 11.77 9.99
C ARG A 233 19.52 11.34 8.75
N PHE A 234 18.90 12.29 8.06
CA PHE A 234 18.13 11.99 6.87
C PHE A 234 19.02 11.44 5.77
N LYS A 235 18.68 10.28 5.26
CA LYS A 235 19.40 9.63 4.16
C LYS A 235 18.46 8.74 3.36
N ARG A 236 18.91 8.42 2.16
CA ARG A 236 18.27 7.42 1.33
C ARG A 236 18.81 6.03 1.66
N LEU A 237 17.92 5.06 1.71
CA LEU A 237 18.26 3.65 1.76
C LEU A 237 18.55 3.17 0.33
N VAL A 238 19.67 2.55 0.10
CA VAL A 238 20.05 2.04 -1.24
C VAL A 238 19.63 0.59 -1.32
N ASN A 239 18.88 0.23 -2.37
CA ASN A 239 18.55 -1.17 -2.60
C ASN A 239 19.79 -1.98 -3.00
N ARG A 240 19.70 -3.33 -3.00
CA ARG A 240 20.82 -4.24 -3.31
C ARG A 240 21.45 -4.01 -4.68
N LYS A 241 20.68 -3.51 -5.65
CA LYS A 241 21.14 -3.29 -7.01
C LYS A 241 21.79 -1.92 -7.21
N GLY A 242 21.79 -1.08 -6.16
CA GLY A 242 22.25 0.31 -6.26
C GLY A 242 21.29 1.18 -7.08
N GLU A 243 20.10 0.68 -7.39
CA GLU A 243 19.10 1.42 -8.15
C GLU A 243 18.57 2.59 -7.34
N GLN A 244 18.30 3.67 -8.04
CA GLN A 244 17.70 4.85 -7.45
C GLN A 244 16.19 4.66 -7.39
N GLY A 245 15.62 4.34 -6.22
CA GLY A 245 14.19 4.33 -5.95
C GLY A 245 13.67 5.71 -5.54
N PHE A 246 12.44 5.76 -5.12
CA PHE A 246 11.74 6.97 -4.74
C PHE A 246 11.90 7.25 -3.25
N TRP A 247 12.13 8.51 -2.87
CA TRP A 247 12.31 8.88 -1.47
C TRP A 247 11.03 8.65 -0.67
N TYR A 248 9.89 9.04 -1.23
CA TYR A 248 8.58 8.99 -0.61
C TYR A 248 7.56 8.35 -1.55
N ASN A 249 6.52 7.77 -0.99
CA ASN A 249 5.42 7.17 -1.74
C ASN A 249 4.05 7.78 -1.42
N THR A 250 3.98 8.60 -0.37
CA THR A 250 2.74 9.23 0.07
C THR A 250 3.05 10.54 0.77
N SER A 251 2.26 11.57 0.48
CA SER A 251 2.29 12.88 1.12
C SER A 251 0.91 13.24 1.66
N ILE A 252 0.85 13.61 2.94
CA ILE A 252 -0.42 13.87 3.65
C ILE A 252 -0.35 15.24 4.31
N VAL A 253 -1.27 16.12 3.93
CA VAL A 253 -1.41 17.44 4.53
C VAL A 253 -2.29 17.37 5.77
N TYR A 254 -1.80 17.91 6.89
CA TYR A 254 -2.57 18.10 8.11
C TYR A 254 -2.22 19.43 8.78
N GLY A 255 -3.18 20.35 8.84
CA GLY A 255 -2.97 21.67 9.40
C GLY A 255 -1.88 22.45 8.65
N LYS A 256 -0.79 22.78 9.36
CA LYS A 256 0.37 23.47 8.83
C LYS A 256 1.55 22.55 8.53
N SER A 257 1.33 21.27 8.52
CA SER A 257 2.36 20.25 8.28
C SER A 257 2.01 19.34 7.11
N ILE A 258 3.04 18.84 6.44
CA ILE A 258 2.95 17.77 5.46
C ILE A 258 3.76 16.59 5.97
N TYR A 259 3.14 15.43 6.00
CA TYR A 259 3.79 14.18 6.39
C TYR A 259 4.20 13.42 5.13
N PHE A 260 5.50 13.31 4.90
CA PHE A 260 6.05 12.51 3.82
C PHE A 260 6.40 11.12 4.32
N VAL A 261 5.66 10.12 3.84
CA VAL A 261 5.85 8.72 4.23
C VAL A 261 6.89 8.07 3.32
N PRO A 262 7.97 7.50 3.88
CA PRO A 262 9.10 7.04 3.10
C PRO A 262 8.80 5.79 2.28
N CYS A 263 9.32 5.80 1.05
CA CYS A 263 9.60 4.60 0.28
C CYS A 263 11.04 4.16 0.56
N ASP A 264 12.00 4.85 -0.05
CA ASP A 264 13.44 4.59 0.12
C ASP A 264 14.15 5.54 1.10
N ALA A 265 13.45 6.52 1.67
CA ALA A 265 14.00 7.35 2.74
C ALA A 265 14.00 6.59 4.07
N ASN A 266 14.94 6.94 4.95
CA ASN A 266 15.08 6.24 6.23
C ASN A 266 14.08 6.67 7.32
N MET A 267 13.33 7.75 7.13
CA MET A 267 12.43 8.29 8.13
C MET A 267 11.20 8.96 7.52
N VAL A 268 10.13 9.02 8.30
CA VAL A 268 8.98 9.90 8.01
C VAL A 268 9.39 11.34 8.31
N ILE A 269 9.11 12.25 7.38
CA ILE A 269 9.34 13.68 7.58
C ILE A 269 8.00 14.38 7.85
N GLU A 270 7.96 15.12 8.93
CA GLU A 270 6.99 16.17 9.15
C GLU A 270 7.59 17.49 8.66
N PHE A 271 7.04 18.01 7.58
CA PHE A 271 7.48 19.29 7.00
C PHE A 271 6.55 20.42 7.46
N ASP A 272 7.12 21.41 8.14
CA ASP A 272 6.43 22.60 8.58
C ASP A 272 6.32 23.60 7.42
N ILE A 273 5.12 23.86 6.95
CA ILE A 273 4.83 24.74 5.79
C ILE A 273 5.23 26.20 6.08
N GLU A 274 5.05 26.67 7.32
CA GLU A 274 5.32 28.08 7.67
C GLU A 274 6.83 28.34 7.82
N ASN A 275 7.54 27.39 8.45
CA ASN A 275 8.98 27.52 8.68
C ASN A 275 9.83 26.94 7.55
N CYS A 276 9.20 26.23 6.60
CA CYS A 276 9.84 25.57 5.47
C CYS A 276 10.98 24.65 5.92
N GLU A 277 10.73 23.82 6.91
CA GLU A 277 11.72 22.95 7.54
C GLU A 277 11.15 21.54 7.79
N GLY A 278 11.91 20.52 7.39
CA GLY A 278 11.59 19.11 7.67
C GLY A 278 12.12 18.67 9.01
N LYS A 279 11.27 18.02 9.81
CA LYS A 279 11.61 17.39 11.09
C LYS A 279 11.36 15.90 11.01
N GLU A 280 12.18 15.10 11.71
CA GLU A 280 11.93 13.69 11.84
C GLU A 280 10.69 13.44 12.70
N LEU A 281 9.70 12.75 12.18
CA LEU A 281 8.69 12.12 13.01
C LEU A 281 9.31 10.82 13.53
N PHE A 282 9.80 10.86 14.78
CA PHE A 282 10.48 9.71 15.35
C PHE A 282 9.49 8.59 15.65
N ILE A 283 9.57 7.51 14.87
CA ILE A 283 8.86 6.27 15.10
C ILE A 283 9.90 5.27 15.57
N GLU A 284 9.81 4.87 16.84
CA GLU A 284 10.64 3.81 17.37
C GLU A 284 10.32 2.53 16.62
N ASP A 285 11.13 2.24 15.62
CA ASP A 285 11.00 1.08 14.77
C ASP A 285 12.26 0.24 14.94
N GLU A 286 12.12 -1.08 15.01
CA GLU A 286 13.23 -2.03 15.11
C GLU A 286 14.02 -2.16 13.79
N TRP A 287 13.99 -1.12 12.94
CA TRP A 287 14.80 -1.07 11.73
C TRP A 287 16.27 -0.85 12.05
N GLU A 288 17.03 -1.93 12.11
CA GLU A 288 18.48 -1.89 12.01
C GLU A 288 18.85 -1.79 10.53
N GLU A 289 19.01 -0.56 10.07
CA GLU A 289 19.02 -0.15 8.65
C GLU A 289 20.03 -0.88 7.76
N GLU A 290 21.17 -1.34 8.28
CA GLU A 290 22.23 -1.93 7.47
C GLU A 290 22.16 -3.46 7.38
N GLU A 291 21.81 -4.15 8.45
CA GLU A 291 21.77 -5.62 8.45
C GLU A 291 20.58 -6.17 7.67
N ASP A 292 19.41 -5.55 7.80
CA ASP A 292 18.20 -5.99 7.12
C ASP A 292 18.28 -5.82 5.61
N MET A 293 18.94 -4.73 5.16
CA MET A 293 19.18 -4.46 3.75
C MET A 293 20.19 -5.45 3.14
N ARG A 294 21.28 -5.79 3.85
CA ARG A 294 22.27 -6.77 3.41
C ARG A 294 21.71 -8.19 3.33
N ALA A 295 20.83 -8.54 4.26
CA ALA A 295 20.20 -9.85 4.28
C ALA A 295 19.17 -10.07 3.14
N GLY A 296 18.75 -9.00 2.47
CA GLY A 296 17.78 -9.02 1.35
C GLY A 296 16.41 -9.52 1.71
N ARG A 297 16.06 -9.41 2.95
CA ARG A 297 14.79 -9.88 3.48
C ARG A 297 13.65 -8.93 3.22
N PHE A 298 13.95 -7.64 2.95
CA PHE A 298 12.96 -6.60 2.79
C PHE A 298 13.20 -5.75 1.53
N SER A 299 12.13 -5.26 0.96
CA SER A 299 12.19 -4.16 0.01
C SER A 299 12.62 -2.89 0.76
N THR A 300 13.14 -1.90 0.05
CA THR A 300 13.46 -0.58 0.60
C THR A 300 12.24 0.14 1.15
N VAL A 301 11.03 -0.27 0.76
CA VAL A 301 9.77 0.31 1.21
C VAL A 301 9.56 0.06 2.71
N LYS A 302 9.66 1.13 3.48
CA LYS A 302 9.58 1.07 4.94
C LYS A 302 8.15 0.88 5.44
N TYR A 303 7.21 1.61 4.85
CA TYR A 303 5.80 1.57 5.20
C TYR A 303 4.91 1.36 3.97
N MET A 304 3.81 0.65 4.15
CA MET A 304 2.80 0.37 3.13
C MET A 304 1.44 0.87 3.62
N GLY A 305 0.50 1.08 2.69
CA GLY A 305 -0.88 1.40 3.00
C GLY A 305 -1.05 2.67 3.85
N ALA A 306 -0.21 3.69 3.62
CA ALA A 306 -0.28 4.93 4.38
C ALA A 306 -1.55 5.70 4.01
N LYS A 307 -2.36 6.03 5.02
CA LYS A 307 -3.61 6.79 4.88
C LYS A 307 -3.79 7.72 6.07
N SER A 308 -4.57 8.77 5.87
CA SER A 308 -4.98 9.64 6.97
C SER A 308 -6.48 9.73 7.06
N LYS A 309 -6.95 9.85 8.30
CA LYS A 309 -8.34 10.17 8.59
C LYS A 309 -8.38 11.01 9.86
N ASP A 310 -9.12 12.12 9.79
CA ASP A 310 -9.14 13.12 10.84
C ASP A 310 -7.70 13.57 11.20
N ASN A 311 -7.28 13.41 12.45
CA ASN A 311 -5.93 13.70 12.91
C ASN A 311 -5.01 12.48 12.97
N ILE A 312 -5.42 11.32 12.47
CA ILE A 312 -4.63 10.10 12.55
C ILE A 312 -3.99 9.77 11.19
N LEU A 313 -2.67 9.60 11.20
CA LEU A 313 -1.91 8.98 10.12
C LEU A 313 -1.73 7.49 10.44
N MET A 314 -2.15 6.64 9.54
CA MET A 314 -2.02 5.19 9.61
C MET A 314 -0.99 4.70 8.60
N MET A 315 -0.12 3.78 9.01
CA MET A 315 0.89 3.13 8.17
C MET A 315 1.07 1.67 8.59
N LEU A 316 1.35 0.78 7.67
CA LEU A 316 1.73 -0.59 7.97
C LEU A 316 3.25 -0.75 7.84
N SER A 317 3.94 -1.11 8.92
CA SER A 317 5.37 -1.40 8.87
C SER A 317 5.65 -2.62 7.99
N ASN A 318 6.55 -2.48 7.03
CA ASN A 318 6.91 -3.59 6.16
C ASN A 318 7.76 -4.66 6.88
N LYS A 319 8.52 -4.27 7.90
CA LYS A 319 9.39 -5.17 8.67
C LYS A 319 8.61 -6.06 9.62
N ASN A 320 7.95 -5.48 10.59
CA ASN A 320 7.30 -6.22 11.67
C ASN A 320 5.79 -6.43 11.44
N LYS A 321 5.24 -5.88 10.34
CA LYS A 321 3.81 -5.96 9.97
C LYS A 321 2.87 -5.39 11.05
N ASN A 322 3.38 -4.51 11.90
CA ASN A 322 2.55 -3.77 12.83
C ASN A 322 1.88 -2.58 12.14
N LEU A 323 0.63 -2.34 12.48
CA LEU A 323 -0.07 -1.12 12.13
C LEU A 323 0.43 0.00 13.05
N ILE A 324 0.88 1.09 12.45
CA ILE A 324 1.37 2.27 13.17
C ILE A 324 0.35 3.37 13.00
N LEU A 325 -0.18 3.85 14.10
CA LEU A 325 -1.09 4.99 14.17
C LEU A 325 -0.38 6.16 14.83
N VAL A 326 -0.32 7.27 14.12
CA VAL A 326 0.24 8.52 14.61
C VAL A 326 -0.87 9.55 14.74
N ASP A 327 -1.11 10.02 15.94
CA ASP A 327 -1.93 11.20 16.16
C ASP A 327 -1.10 12.44 15.73
N MET A 328 -1.48 13.04 14.62
CA MET A 328 -0.74 14.15 14.01
C MET A 328 -0.81 15.45 14.83
N GLU A 329 -1.79 15.59 15.71
CA GLU A 329 -1.90 16.73 16.62
C GLU A 329 -1.00 16.56 17.85
N THR A 330 -1.15 15.44 18.56
CA THR A 330 -0.43 15.19 19.83
C THR A 330 0.92 14.49 19.65
N LYS A 331 1.23 14.02 18.46
CA LYS A 331 2.42 13.23 18.11
C LYS A 331 2.52 11.88 18.84
N ARG A 332 1.42 11.42 19.41
CA ARG A 332 1.37 10.09 20.05
C ARG A 332 1.39 9.00 18.99
N ILE A 333 2.22 7.99 19.23
CA ILE A 333 2.35 6.85 18.34
C ILE A 333 1.83 5.60 19.06
N ARG A 334 1.00 4.82 18.34
CA ARG A 334 0.52 3.51 18.76
C ARG A 334 0.95 2.47 17.73
N LYS A 335 1.47 1.36 18.23
CA LYS A 335 1.78 0.18 17.41
C LYS A 335 0.78 -0.91 17.73
N ILE A 336 0.15 -1.46 16.72
CA ILE A 336 -0.91 -2.44 16.87
C ILE A 336 -0.54 -3.66 16.03
N GLU A 337 -0.45 -4.80 16.66
CA GLU A 337 -0.26 -6.07 15.99
C GLU A 337 -1.59 -6.56 15.42
N LEU A 338 -1.59 -7.00 14.15
CA LEU A 338 -2.77 -7.57 13.52
C LEU A 338 -2.91 -9.04 13.97
N LYS A 339 -4.03 -9.37 14.64
CA LYS A 339 -4.26 -10.68 15.25
C LYS A 339 -5.61 -11.23 14.82
N LEU A 340 -5.67 -12.53 14.53
CA LEU A 340 -6.95 -13.22 14.37
C LEU A 340 -7.63 -13.34 15.73
N SER A 341 -8.84 -12.81 15.85
CA SER A 341 -9.53 -12.56 17.13
C SER A 341 -10.04 -13.82 17.82
N VAL A 342 -10.39 -14.86 17.07
CA VAL A 342 -11.00 -16.08 17.60
C VAL A 342 -10.62 -17.32 16.81
N GLU A 343 -10.81 -18.51 17.40
CA GLU A 343 -10.54 -19.81 16.76
C GLU A 343 -11.28 -19.98 15.44
N GLU A 344 -12.51 -19.44 15.32
CA GLU A 344 -13.26 -19.45 14.05
C GLU A 344 -12.57 -18.60 12.97
N GLY A 345 -11.99 -17.45 13.33
CA GLY A 345 -11.18 -16.62 12.44
C GLY A 345 -9.94 -17.37 11.93
N ILE A 346 -9.28 -18.09 12.83
CA ILE A 346 -8.13 -18.94 12.48
C ILE A 346 -8.53 -20.03 11.49
N ASN A 347 -9.64 -20.73 11.73
CA ASN A 347 -10.13 -21.77 10.86
C ASN A 347 -10.51 -21.22 9.46
N LYS A 348 -11.15 -20.06 9.40
CA LYS A 348 -11.44 -19.38 8.12
C LYS A 348 -10.15 -18.99 7.39
N PHE A 349 -9.16 -18.52 8.12
CA PHE A 349 -7.86 -18.16 7.55
C PHE A 349 -7.10 -19.39 7.02
N ILE A 350 -7.08 -20.48 7.74
CA ILE A 350 -6.51 -21.76 7.29
C ILE A 350 -7.26 -22.25 6.04
N SER A 351 -8.59 -22.17 6.01
CA SER A 351 -9.40 -22.49 4.83
C SER A 351 -9.03 -21.63 3.63
N ALA A 352 -8.80 -20.33 3.83
CA ALA A 352 -8.37 -19.43 2.77
C ALA A 352 -7.01 -19.83 2.19
N ILE A 353 -6.07 -20.21 3.04
CA ILE A 353 -4.77 -20.74 2.60
C ILE A 353 -4.94 -22.06 1.84
N SER A 354 -5.79 -22.95 2.34
CA SER A 354 -6.06 -24.27 1.72
C SER A 354 -6.59 -24.13 0.30
N VAL A 355 -7.47 -23.14 0.06
CA VAL A 355 -8.01 -22.85 -1.27
C VAL A 355 -6.89 -22.46 -2.24
N LEU A 356 -5.91 -21.67 -1.80
CA LEU A 356 -4.75 -21.30 -2.63
C LEU A 356 -3.98 -22.51 -3.17
N TYR A 357 -4.01 -23.62 -2.46
CA TYR A 357 -3.23 -24.83 -2.75
C TYR A 357 -4.09 -26.06 -3.06
N GLU A 358 -5.32 -25.85 -3.53
CA GLU A 358 -6.26 -26.96 -3.90
C GLU A 358 -6.57 -27.93 -2.73
N GLY A 359 -6.55 -27.40 -1.50
CA GLY A 359 -6.81 -28.20 -0.31
C GLY A 359 -5.63 -29.09 0.12
N VAL A 360 -4.52 -29.08 -0.62
CA VAL A 360 -3.30 -29.80 -0.27
C VAL A 360 -2.18 -28.80 -0.09
N ILE A 361 -1.89 -28.48 1.16
CA ILE A 361 -0.73 -27.68 1.50
C ILE A 361 0.44 -28.65 1.70
N ASP A 362 1.38 -28.69 0.75
CA ASP A 362 2.64 -29.35 1.05
C ASP A 362 3.42 -28.57 2.11
N LEU A 363 4.23 -29.29 2.88
CA LEU A 363 4.95 -28.71 4.02
C LEU A 363 5.82 -27.51 3.61
N SER A 364 6.46 -27.57 2.44
CA SER A 364 7.35 -26.52 1.96
C SER A 364 6.58 -25.24 1.63
N THR A 365 5.39 -25.39 1.11
CA THR A 365 4.47 -24.32 0.77
C THR A 365 3.84 -23.72 2.02
N TRP A 366 3.44 -24.57 2.98
CA TRP A 366 2.94 -24.13 4.28
C TRP A 366 4.02 -23.33 5.03
N VAL A 367 5.24 -23.83 5.13
CA VAL A 367 6.39 -23.15 5.74
C VAL A 367 6.65 -21.79 5.08
N LYS A 368 6.56 -21.70 3.75
CA LYS A 368 6.71 -20.42 3.03
C LYS A 368 5.56 -19.45 3.28
N CYS A 369 4.34 -19.94 3.49
CA CYS A 369 3.19 -19.10 3.83
C CYS A 369 3.26 -18.59 5.27
N VAL A 370 3.77 -19.40 6.18
CA VAL A 370 3.80 -19.14 7.63
C VAL A 370 5.02 -18.35 8.06
N ASP A 371 5.89 -17.93 7.14
CA ASP A 371 7.11 -17.15 7.41
C ASP A 371 7.86 -17.65 8.68
N ILE A 372 7.95 -18.98 8.83
CA ILE A 372 8.71 -19.58 9.92
C ILE A 372 10.16 -19.19 9.67
N HIS A 373 10.72 -18.36 10.53
CA HIS A 373 12.13 -18.02 10.51
C HIS A 373 12.94 -19.29 10.75
N GLU A 374 13.39 -19.97 9.70
CA GLU A 374 14.29 -21.12 9.79
C GLU A 374 15.51 -20.83 10.69
N GLN A 375 15.88 -19.56 10.82
CA GLN A 375 17.08 -19.15 11.57
C GLN A 375 16.96 -19.12 13.09
N GLU A 376 15.78 -18.97 13.66
CA GLU A 376 15.64 -19.06 15.11
C GLU A 376 15.63 -20.52 15.62
N TYR A 377 15.18 -21.46 14.78
CA TYR A 377 15.19 -22.87 15.13
C TYR A 377 16.56 -23.53 15.02
N GLU A 378 17.41 -23.15 14.09
CA GLU A 378 18.76 -23.72 13.95
C GLU A 378 19.70 -23.32 15.09
N LYS A 379 19.49 -22.23 15.78
CA LYS A 379 20.35 -21.79 16.90
C LYS A 379 20.03 -22.47 18.23
N ASN A 380 18.80 -22.92 18.46
CA ASN A 380 18.37 -23.40 19.78
C ASN A 380 18.10 -24.89 19.91
N ASP A 381 18.08 -25.69 18.86
CA ASP A 381 17.66 -27.10 18.95
C ASP A 381 18.58 -28.13 18.26
N ARG A 382 19.88 -27.99 18.45
CA ARG A 382 20.80 -29.12 18.11
C ARG A 382 20.69 -30.33 19.05
N SER A 383 19.81 -30.25 20.06
CA SER A 383 19.68 -31.32 21.07
C SER A 383 18.42 -32.19 20.99
N ARG A 384 17.51 -31.99 20.03
CA ARG A 384 16.29 -32.80 19.88
C ARG A 384 16.04 -33.18 18.44
N ASN A 385 16.45 -34.41 18.10
CA ASN A 385 16.25 -35.08 16.80
C ASN A 385 14.78 -35.39 16.46
N LYS A 386 13.83 -34.48 16.62
CA LYS A 386 12.48 -34.64 16.08
C LYS A 386 12.38 -34.01 14.70
N THR A 387 12.01 -34.83 13.70
CA THR A 387 11.75 -34.36 12.36
C THR A 387 10.57 -33.34 12.36
N ILE A 388 10.54 -32.40 11.41
CA ILE A 388 9.46 -31.46 11.24
C ILE A 388 8.11 -32.17 11.12
N GLY A 389 8.06 -33.32 10.47
CA GLY A 389 6.86 -34.19 10.36
C GLY A 389 6.33 -34.68 11.70
N GLU A 390 7.21 -35.04 12.65
CA GLU A 390 6.79 -35.46 14.00
C GLU A 390 6.28 -34.30 14.86
N LYS A 391 6.78 -33.10 14.62
CA LYS A 391 6.26 -31.88 15.27
C LYS A 391 4.87 -31.51 14.75
N ILE A 392 4.62 -31.66 13.45
CA ILE A 392 3.30 -31.40 12.84
C ILE A 392 2.28 -32.43 13.29
N CYS A 393 2.60 -33.74 13.30
CA CYS A 393 1.69 -34.75 13.81
C CYS A 393 1.33 -34.62 15.29
N SER A 394 2.10 -33.88 16.08
CA SER A 394 1.76 -33.58 17.46
C SER A 394 0.84 -32.36 17.62
N LEU A 395 0.54 -31.65 16.52
CA LEU A 395 -0.33 -30.48 16.46
C LEU A 395 -1.69 -30.78 15.81
N CYS A 396 -1.82 -31.93 15.13
CA CYS A 396 -3.07 -32.52 14.67
C CYS A 396 -3.61 -33.53 15.70
#